data_ffd0297cdb6164bd240fac9c53b1584e
#
_entry.id   ffd0297cdb6164bd240fac9c53b1584e
#
_cell.length_a   1.000
_cell.length_b   1.000
_cell.length_c   1.000
_cell.angle_alpha   90.00
_cell.angle_beta   90.00
_cell.angle_gamma   90.00
#
_symmetry.space_group_name_H-M   'P 1'
#
loop_
_entity.id
_entity.type
_entity.pdbx_description
1 polymer ?
#
loop_
_entity_poly.entity_id
_entity_poly.type
_entity_poly.pdbx_seq_one_letter_code
_entity_poly.pdbx_strand_id
1 'polypeptide(L)'
;MTGTNLLAQANVVLTVLASIAGIIVIVFFVVFISFIKTWIKAFFSGAHVGFFDLIGMALRGVPREEIVRAKIAVVQSGITDLDTPQLESVWLVARNRFPRKDRSDRDAAPVLERWMEERNEREKRFWTSYQGDVMTCVNALIIARKAELPVTFAQLQAHHFAGGYVIDVVQSMIAANRAKIPLSFDVARAIDLAGRDILRAVETTVTPKIIDCPLDKSSMLDAVAKDGIRLLVRARVTVRSNINQLVRGATDETIIARVGQGIVSAIGSAETYKDVLENPDRISRKVLQSGLDAQTAYEIVSIDIADVSVAGVSTKDLEVANVGAKLETERAEADKRMRQAEAEGRRAMAVAREQEMTALVQENRAKVVLAEAEVPLAMAEAFKKGNLGIMDYYRMKNIMADTSMRDSIAKPKKKE
;
A
#
# COMPACT_ATOMS: atom_id res chain seq x y z
N MET A 1 34.19 42.80 -68.08
CA MET A 1 34.52 42.52 -66.62
C MET A 1 33.43 41.85 -65.79
N THR A 2 32.29 41.50 -66.35
CA THR A 2 31.16 40.87 -65.61
C THR A 2 31.17 39.34 -65.58
N GLY A 3 31.80 38.65 -66.55
CA GLY A 3 31.82 37.20 -66.62
C GLY A 3 32.76 36.47 -65.65
N THR A 4 33.88 37.10 -65.30
CA THR A 4 34.89 36.52 -64.38
C THR A 4 34.40 36.53 -62.94
N ASN A 5 33.61 37.52 -62.55
CA ASN A 5 33.03 37.59 -61.21
C ASN A 5 31.90 36.56 -61.01
N LEU A 6 31.12 36.25 -62.03
CA LEU A 6 30.05 35.23 -61.98
C LEU A 6 30.62 33.81 -61.85
N LEU A 7 31.74 33.50 -62.55
CA LEU A 7 32.43 32.23 -62.41
C LEU A 7 33.12 32.07 -61.04
N ALA A 8 33.69 33.14 -60.50
CA ALA A 8 34.27 33.14 -59.15
C ALA A 8 33.23 32.92 -58.08
N GLN A 9 32.06 33.57 -58.17
CA GLN A 9 30.92 33.33 -57.27
C GLN A 9 30.34 31.92 -57.37
N ALA A 10 30.21 31.36 -58.59
CA ALA A 10 29.78 30.00 -58.80
C ALA A 10 30.74 28.95 -58.18
N ASN A 11 32.05 29.18 -58.27
CA ASN A 11 33.04 28.30 -57.63
C ASN A 11 33.02 28.41 -56.10
N VAL A 12 32.82 29.60 -55.53
CA VAL A 12 32.66 29.75 -54.08
C VAL A 12 31.40 29.06 -53.58
N VAL A 13 30.27 29.18 -54.26
CA VAL A 13 29.03 28.46 -53.92
C VAL A 13 29.20 26.94 -54.04
N LEU A 14 29.90 26.50 -55.07
CA LEU A 14 30.17 25.06 -55.25
C LEU A 14 31.09 24.50 -54.16
N THR A 15 32.14 25.24 -53.76
CA THR A 15 33.03 24.81 -52.66
C THR A 15 32.34 24.82 -51.31
N VAL A 16 31.44 25.77 -51.01
CA VAL A 16 30.62 25.79 -49.83
C VAL A 16 29.63 24.60 -49.80
N LEU A 17 28.98 24.31 -50.91
CA LEU A 17 28.09 23.16 -51.03
C LEU A 17 28.86 21.84 -50.90
N ALA A 18 30.05 21.70 -51.46
CA ALA A 18 30.90 20.53 -51.32
C ALA A 18 31.39 20.35 -49.86
N SER A 19 31.74 21.41 -49.16
CA SER A 19 32.13 21.35 -47.74
C SER A 19 30.93 20.95 -46.84
N ILE A 20 29.77 21.51 -47.05
CA ILE A 20 28.54 21.10 -46.37
C ILE A 20 28.21 19.63 -46.61
N ALA A 21 28.29 19.17 -47.86
CA ALA A 21 28.08 17.76 -48.22
C ALA A 21 29.12 16.84 -47.52
N GLY A 22 30.40 17.26 -47.51
CA GLY A 22 31.48 16.58 -46.78
C GLY A 22 31.19 16.44 -45.27
N ILE A 23 30.73 17.51 -44.63
CA ILE A 23 30.37 17.50 -43.22
C ILE A 23 29.17 16.52 -42.99
N ILE A 24 28.17 16.57 -43.84
CA ILE A 24 27.01 15.65 -43.77
C ILE A 24 27.45 14.20 -43.86
N VAL A 25 28.36 13.89 -44.78
CA VAL A 25 28.90 12.51 -44.97
C VAL A 25 29.68 12.07 -43.73
N ILE A 26 30.49 12.93 -43.15
CA ILE A 26 31.28 12.63 -41.95
C ILE A 26 30.33 12.40 -40.76
N VAL A 27 29.34 13.22 -40.56
CA VAL A 27 28.31 13.04 -39.50
C VAL A 27 27.56 11.74 -39.71
N PHE A 28 27.14 11.47 -40.92
CA PHE A 28 26.48 10.19 -41.28
C PHE A 28 27.37 8.99 -40.95
N PHE A 29 28.66 9.06 -41.24
CA PHE A 29 29.60 7.97 -41.00
C PHE A 29 29.83 7.73 -39.51
N VAL A 30 29.96 8.80 -38.73
CA VAL A 30 30.09 8.73 -37.24
C VAL A 30 28.84 8.11 -36.62
N VAL A 31 27.66 8.55 -37.02
CA VAL A 31 26.38 7.99 -36.58
C VAL A 31 26.29 6.51 -36.97
N PHE A 32 26.62 6.17 -38.20
CA PHE A 32 26.58 4.79 -38.74
C PHE A 32 27.51 3.84 -37.97
N ILE A 33 28.75 4.28 -37.64
CA ILE A 33 29.68 3.50 -36.82
C ILE A 33 29.09 3.19 -35.44
N SER A 34 28.40 4.16 -34.84
CA SER A 34 27.75 3.98 -33.53
C SER A 34 26.65 2.91 -33.57
N PHE A 35 25.88 2.82 -34.66
CA PHE A 35 24.85 1.79 -34.83
C PHE A 35 25.48 0.41 -35.11
N ILE A 36 26.48 0.34 -35.96
CA ILE A 36 27.19 -0.90 -36.27
C ILE A 36 27.82 -1.52 -35.04
N LYS A 37 28.45 -0.75 -34.19
CA LYS A 37 29.04 -1.24 -32.92
C LYS A 37 28.03 -1.99 -32.06
N THR A 38 26.82 -1.42 -31.89
CA THR A 38 25.74 -2.04 -31.12
C THR A 38 25.17 -3.28 -31.84
N TRP A 39 24.99 -3.20 -33.13
CA TRP A 39 24.50 -4.31 -33.94
C TRP A 39 25.45 -5.51 -33.94
N ILE A 40 26.77 -5.28 -34.11
CA ILE A 40 27.80 -6.33 -34.05
C ILE A 40 27.75 -7.06 -32.70
N LYS A 41 27.64 -6.34 -31.60
CA LYS A 41 27.48 -6.96 -30.25
C LYS A 41 26.26 -7.84 -30.16
N ALA A 42 25.12 -7.41 -30.70
CA ALA A 42 23.89 -8.19 -30.70
C ALA A 42 24.07 -9.46 -31.59
N PHE A 43 24.63 -9.30 -32.77
CA PHE A 43 24.81 -10.38 -33.74
C PHE A 43 25.71 -11.51 -33.21
N PHE A 44 26.89 -11.18 -32.66
CA PHE A 44 27.82 -12.18 -32.11
C PHE A 44 27.32 -12.82 -30.82
N SER A 45 26.36 -12.18 -30.13
CA SER A 45 25.73 -12.73 -28.92
C SER A 45 24.50 -13.59 -29.27
N GLY A 46 24.19 -13.81 -30.54
CA GLY A 46 23.00 -14.57 -30.97
C GLY A 46 21.67 -13.82 -30.77
N ALA A 47 21.72 -12.57 -30.35
CA ALA A 47 20.53 -11.75 -30.20
C ALA A 47 20.15 -11.14 -31.55
N HIS A 48 19.17 -11.72 -32.23
CA HIS A 48 18.71 -11.25 -33.54
C HIS A 48 17.95 -9.94 -33.38
N VAL A 49 18.65 -8.80 -33.52
CA VAL A 49 18.09 -7.46 -33.56
C VAL A 49 18.33 -6.90 -34.98
N GLY A 50 17.24 -6.49 -35.65
CA GLY A 50 17.33 -5.88 -36.96
C GLY A 50 18.11 -4.56 -36.93
N PHE A 51 18.94 -4.33 -37.97
CA PHE A 51 19.66 -3.05 -38.07
C PHE A 51 18.68 -1.85 -38.13
N PHE A 52 17.58 -2.02 -38.88
CA PHE A 52 16.53 -1.00 -39.00
C PHE A 52 15.76 -0.80 -37.68
N ASP A 53 15.65 -1.83 -36.83
CA ASP A 53 15.04 -1.69 -35.48
C ASP A 53 15.87 -0.76 -34.62
N LEU A 54 17.20 -0.84 -34.70
CA LEU A 54 18.09 0.07 -33.95
C LEU A 54 17.92 1.54 -34.37
N ILE A 55 17.71 1.78 -35.68
CA ILE A 55 17.41 3.12 -36.18
C ILE A 55 16.04 3.58 -35.67
N GLY A 56 15.03 2.69 -35.73
CA GLY A 56 13.70 2.95 -35.21
C GLY A 56 13.70 3.30 -33.73
N MET A 57 14.47 2.57 -32.91
CA MET A 57 14.68 2.88 -31.49
C MET A 57 15.27 4.28 -31.27
N ALA A 58 16.29 4.62 -32.06
CA ALA A 58 16.93 5.93 -31.96
C ALA A 58 15.96 7.07 -32.31
N LEU A 59 15.12 6.91 -33.35
CA LEU A 59 14.09 7.87 -33.72
C LEU A 59 12.99 8.03 -32.65
N ARG A 60 12.64 6.93 -31.96
CA ARG A 60 11.71 6.95 -30.84
C ARG A 60 12.36 7.45 -29.53
N GLY A 61 13.66 7.71 -29.51
CA GLY A 61 14.41 8.16 -28.35
C GLY A 61 14.59 7.07 -27.29
N VAL A 62 14.58 5.80 -27.71
CA VAL A 62 14.81 4.63 -26.84
C VAL A 62 16.31 4.37 -26.70
N PRO A 63 16.85 4.09 -25.50
CA PRO A 63 18.27 3.79 -25.29
C PRO A 63 18.62 2.39 -25.87
N ARG A 64 19.03 2.37 -27.13
CA ARG A 64 19.34 1.16 -27.89
C ARG A 64 20.34 0.22 -27.19
N GLU A 65 21.34 0.78 -26.49
CA GLU A 65 22.35 -0.04 -25.81
C GLU A 65 21.76 -0.84 -24.64
N GLU A 66 20.83 -0.27 -23.91
CA GLU A 66 20.13 -0.94 -22.81
C GLU A 66 19.21 -2.05 -23.33
N ILE A 67 18.41 -1.76 -24.36
CA ILE A 67 17.52 -2.75 -24.97
C ILE A 67 18.32 -3.91 -25.57
N VAL A 68 19.40 -3.61 -26.29
CA VAL A 68 20.25 -4.67 -26.86
C VAL A 68 20.92 -5.49 -25.76
N ARG A 69 21.42 -4.87 -24.70
CA ARG A 69 21.98 -5.57 -23.55
C ARG A 69 20.93 -6.47 -22.89
N ALA A 70 19.72 -5.98 -22.70
CA ALA A 70 18.59 -6.76 -22.19
C ALA A 70 18.27 -7.96 -23.10
N LYS A 71 18.20 -7.75 -24.41
CA LYS A 71 17.97 -8.84 -25.39
C LYS A 71 19.08 -9.88 -25.37
N ILE A 72 20.34 -9.44 -25.28
CA ILE A 72 21.49 -10.36 -25.17
C ILE A 72 21.36 -11.21 -23.89
N ALA A 73 21.06 -10.61 -22.75
CA ALA A 73 20.89 -11.33 -21.47
C ALA A 73 19.76 -12.36 -21.55
N VAL A 74 18.65 -12.04 -22.20
CA VAL A 74 17.52 -12.93 -22.46
C VAL A 74 17.95 -14.15 -23.26
N VAL A 75 18.61 -13.92 -24.43
CA VAL A 75 19.05 -14.99 -25.33
C VAL A 75 20.11 -15.87 -24.66
N GLN A 76 21.09 -15.28 -23.96
CA GLN A 76 22.11 -16.03 -23.22
C GLN A 76 21.52 -16.86 -22.07
N SER A 77 20.36 -16.50 -21.58
CA SER A 77 19.63 -17.27 -20.56
C SER A 77 18.73 -18.35 -21.13
N GLY A 78 18.76 -18.56 -22.46
CA GLY A 78 17.96 -19.58 -23.14
C GLY A 78 16.48 -19.20 -23.34
N ILE A 79 16.12 -17.94 -23.13
CA ILE A 79 14.74 -17.45 -23.30
C ILE A 79 14.62 -16.94 -24.74
N THR A 80 13.79 -17.58 -25.55
CA THR A 80 13.59 -17.23 -26.98
C THR A 80 12.28 -16.44 -27.20
N ASP A 81 11.36 -16.49 -26.27
CA ASP A 81 9.98 -16.02 -26.43
C ASP A 81 9.81 -14.51 -26.25
N LEU A 82 10.90 -13.75 -26.07
CA LEU A 82 10.84 -12.33 -25.80
C LEU A 82 11.33 -11.50 -26.99
N ASP A 83 10.44 -10.71 -27.57
CA ASP A 83 10.75 -9.88 -28.73
C ASP A 83 11.26 -8.47 -28.33
N THR A 84 12.05 -7.87 -29.24
CA THR A 84 12.59 -6.52 -29.05
C THR A 84 11.52 -5.45 -28.76
N PRO A 85 10.35 -5.42 -29.45
CA PRO A 85 9.30 -4.46 -29.15
C PRO A 85 8.74 -4.56 -27.72
N GLN A 86 8.73 -5.77 -27.13
CA GLN A 86 8.28 -5.96 -25.75
C GLN A 86 9.25 -5.32 -24.75
N LEU A 87 10.56 -5.40 -25.01
CA LEU A 87 11.57 -4.72 -24.20
C LEU A 87 11.49 -3.19 -24.35
N GLU A 88 11.25 -2.71 -25.58
CA GLU A 88 11.05 -1.27 -25.82
C GLU A 88 9.83 -0.72 -25.09
N SER A 89 8.74 -1.50 -25.02
CA SER A 89 7.50 -1.07 -24.36
C SER A 89 7.71 -0.78 -22.88
N VAL A 90 8.59 -1.52 -22.20
CA VAL A 90 8.95 -1.25 -20.79
C VAL A 90 9.51 0.15 -20.65
N TRP A 91 10.47 0.51 -21.53
CA TRP A 91 11.11 1.82 -21.45
C TRP A 91 10.17 2.95 -21.86
N LEU A 92 9.35 2.77 -22.91
CA LEU A 92 8.42 3.78 -23.42
C LEU A 92 7.33 4.13 -22.40
N VAL A 93 6.78 3.13 -21.71
CA VAL A 93 5.77 3.36 -20.67
C VAL A 93 6.42 4.03 -19.46
N ALA A 94 7.60 3.60 -19.07
CA ALA A 94 8.37 4.20 -18.01
C ALA A 94 8.62 5.70 -18.26
N ARG A 95 9.09 6.04 -19.46
CA ARG A 95 9.35 7.41 -19.87
C ARG A 95 8.13 8.32 -19.74
N ASN A 96 6.95 7.81 -20.08
CA ASN A 96 5.71 8.62 -20.07
C ASN A 96 5.11 8.79 -18.66
N ARG A 97 5.45 7.90 -17.73
CA ARG A 97 4.85 7.87 -16.39
C ARG A 97 5.67 8.61 -15.33
N PHE A 98 6.99 8.71 -15.53
CA PHE A 98 7.90 9.27 -14.53
C PHE A 98 8.58 10.53 -15.04
N PRO A 99 8.70 11.60 -14.21
CA PRO A 99 9.43 12.79 -14.60
C PRO A 99 10.91 12.42 -14.91
N ARG A 100 11.42 12.95 -16.00
CA ARG A 100 12.80 12.70 -16.43
C ARG A 100 13.78 13.19 -15.39
N LYS A 101 14.71 12.33 -15.01
CA LYS A 101 15.96 12.70 -14.38
C LYS A 101 16.94 13.09 -15.52
N ASP A 102 16.63 14.12 -16.27
CA ASP A 102 17.55 14.59 -17.30
C ASP A 102 18.67 15.37 -16.60
N ARG A 103 19.91 14.91 -16.78
CA ARG A 103 21.12 15.46 -16.13
C ARG A 103 21.42 16.91 -16.50
N SER A 104 20.73 17.48 -17.48
CA SER A 104 20.97 18.80 -18.01
C SER A 104 20.08 19.90 -17.41
N ASP A 105 18.99 19.53 -16.73
CA ASP A 105 18.01 20.53 -16.25
C ASP A 105 18.25 20.82 -14.77
N ARG A 106 19.00 21.91 -14.50
CA ARG A 106 19.22 22.42 -13.13
C ARG A 106 17.91 22.81 -12.44
N ASP A 107 16.85 23.07 -13.19
CA ASP A 107 15.54 23.44 -12.69
C ASP A 107 14.67 22.21 -12.33
N ALA A 108 15.02 21.01 -12.81
CA ALA A 108 14.30 19.79 -12.48
C ALA A 108 14.64 19.21 -11.10
N ALA A 109 15.82 19.54 -10.57
CA ALA A 109 16.26 19.04 -9.27
C ALA A 109 15.31 19.45 -8.10
N PRO A 110 14.93 20.73 -7.94
CA PRO A 110 14.05 21.14 -6.85
C PRO A 110 12.62 20.58 -7.00
N VAL A 111 12.15 20.36 -8.23
CA VAL A 111 10.84 19.74 -8.48
C VAL A 111 10.88 18.26 -8.10
N LEU A 112 11.95 17.57 -8.40
CA LEU A 112 12.15 16.17 -8.07
C LEU A 112 12.31 15.98 -6.54
N GLU A 113 13.04 16.87 -5.86
CA GLU A 113 13.19 16.84 -4.41
C GLU A 113 11.84 17.03 -3.70
N ARG A 114 11.07 18.04 -4.09
CA ARG A 114 9.74 18.27 -3.54
C ARG A 114 8.81 17.10 -3.82
N TRP A 115 8.86 16.53 -5.03
CA TRP A 115 8.08 15.36 -5.40
C TRP A 115 8.47 14.13 -4.59
N MET A 116 9.76 13.99 -4.23
CA MET A 116 10.26 12.93 -3.37
C MET A 116 9.89 13.13 -1.89
N GLU A 117 9.88 14.36 -1.40
CA GLU A 117 9.49 14.68 -0.02
C GLU A 117 8.03 14.31 0.29
N GLU A 118 7.14 14.48 -0.69
CA GLU A 118 5.70 14.19 -0.56
C GLU A 118 5.39 12.68 -0.57
N ARG A 119 6.39 11.81 -0.83
CA ARG A 119 6.21 10.38 -1.01
C ARG A 119 6.75 9.55 0.16
N ASN A 120 6.10 8.39 0.36
CA ASN A 120 6.56 7.46 1.40
C ASN A 120 7.95 6.86 1.05
N GLU A 121 8.66 6.34 2.05
CA GLU A 121 10.01 5.78 1.90
C GLU A 121 10.11 4.62 0.89
N ARG A 122 9.02 3.91 0.67
CA ARG A 122 8.93 2.84 -0.32
C ARG A 122 8.90 3.39 -1.74
N GLU A 123 8.09 4.41 -1.99
CA GLU A 123 8.04 5.09 -3.28
C GLU A 123 9.35 5.79 -3.60
N LYS A 124 10.02 6.37 -2.59
CA LYS A 124 11.36 6.94 -2.73
C LYS A 124 12.38 5.88 -3.17
N ARG A 125 12.40 4.70 -2.52
CA ARG A 125 13.27 3.59 -2.90
C ARG A 125 12.99 3.07 -4.30
N PHE A 126 11.70 2.92 -4.64
CA PHE A 126 11.31 2.54 -5.99
C PHE A 126 11.82 3.53 -7.02
N TRP A 127 11.64 4.83 -6.77
CA TRP A 127 12.09 5.88 -7.67
C TRP A 127 13.62 5.98 -7.78
N THR A 128 14.35 5.82 -6.70
CA THR A 128 15.83 5.84 -6.73
C THR A 128 16.42 4.60 -7.43
N SER A 129 15.78 3.46 -7.32
CA SER A 129 16.16 2.23 -8.05
C SER A 129 15.65 2.24 -9.49
N TYR A 130 14.63 3.02 -9.78
CA TYR A 130 13.98 3.10 -11.08
C TYR A 130 14.73 4.06 -12.01
N GLN A 131 15.71 3.56 -12.71
CA GLN A 131 16.37 4.28 -13.81
C GLN A 131 15.78 3.93 -15.18
N GLY A 132 14.51 3.52 -15.27
CA GLY A 132 13.90 3.01 -16.50
C GLY A 132 14.49 1.67 -16.94
N ASP A 133 15.04 0.93 -15.99
CA ASP A 133 15.91 -0.21 -16.26
C ASP A 133 15.08 -1.42 -16.71
N VAL A 134 15.02 -1.58 -18.03
CA VAL A 134 14.49 -2.80 -18.69
C VAL A 134 15.19 -4.04 -18.13
N MET A 135 16.44 -3.91 -17.68
CA MET A 135 17.21 -4.99 -17.06
C MET A 135 16.58 -5.54 -15.80
N THR A 136 15.89 -4.72 -15.01
CA THR A 136 15.20 -5.19 -13.79
C THR A 136 14.14 -6.23 -14.11
N CYS A 137 13.27 -5.95 -15.08
CA CYS A 137 12.25 -6.92 -15.53
C CYS A 137 12.88 -8.16 -16.20
N VAL A 138 13.95 -7.95 -16.97
CA VAL A 138 14.67 -9.05 -17.64
C VAL A 138 15.38 -9.93 -16.61
N ASN A 139 16.08 -9.36 -15.65
CA ASN A 139 16.74 -10.11 -14.59
C ASN A 139 15.73 -10.90 -13.75
N ALA A 140 14.60 -10.30 -13.42
CA ALA A 140 13.52 -10.99 -12.72
C ALA A 140 12.97 -12.16 -13.52
N LEU A 141 12.78 -11.98 -14.84
CA LEU A 141 12.36 -13.07 -15.73
C LEU A 141 13.39 -14.20 -15.79
N ILE A 142 14.67 -13.86 -15.92
CA ILE A 142 15.76 -14.85 -15.96
C ILE A 142 15.79 -15.65 -14.65
N ILE A 143 15.67 -14.98 -13.50
CA ILE A 143 15.63 -15.63 -12.20
C ILE A 143 14.39 -16.51 -12.08
N ALA A 144 13.23 -16.03 -12.49
CA ALA A 144 11.98 -16.79 -12.48
C ALA A 144 12.07 -18.07 -13.34
N ARG A 145 12.60 -17.95 -14.57
CA ARG A 145 12.79 -19.09 -15.47
C ARG A 145 13.79 -20.11 -14.95
N LYS A 146 14.92 -19.67 -14.38
CA LYS A 146 15.90 -20.57 -13.73
C LYS A 146 15.32 -21.30 -12.51
N ALA A 147 14.34 -20.72 -11.88
CA ALA A 147 13.60 -21.31 -10.75
C ALA A 147 12.35 -22.08 -11.17
N GLU A 148 12.12 -22.25 -12.49
CA GLU A 148 10.96 -22.95 -13.07
C GLU A 148 9.61 -22.38 -12.62
N LEU A 149 9.56 -21.07 -12.31
CA LEU A 149 8.32 -20.42 -11.89
C LEU A 149 7.44 -20.09 -13.13
N PRO A 150 6.12 -20.32 -13.06
CA PRO A 150 5.18 -20.04 -14.14
C PRO A 150 4.85 -18.54 -14.22
N VAL A 151 5.85 -17.71 -14.50
CA VAL A 151 5.70 -16.25 -14.57
C VAL A 151 6.04 -15.77 -15.97
N THR A 152 5.18 -14.93 -16.53
CA THR A 152 5.37 -14.35 -17.87
C THR A 152 6.00 -12.96 -17.78
N PHE A 153 6.68 -12.55 -18.86
CA PHE A 153 7.27 -11.20 -18.94
C PHE A 153 6.19 -10.10 -18.82
N ALA A 154 5.02 -10.30 -19.43
CA ALA A 154 3.92 -9.36 -19.36
C ALA A 154 3.41 -9.13 -17.91
N GLN A 155 3.39 -10.18 -17.10
CA GLN A 155 3.01 -10.08 -15.68
C GLN A 155 4.06 -9.29 -14.89
N LEU A 156 5.35 -9.54 -15.10
CA LEU A 156 6.44 -8.80 -14.46
C LEU A 156 6.42 -7.33 -14.87
N GLN A 157 6.22 -7.06 -16.16
CA GLN A 157 6.10 -5.72 -16.72
C GLN A 157 4.92 -4.96 -16.10
N ALA A 158 3.74 -5.58 -16.06
CA ALA A 158 2.55 -4.96 -15.46
C ALA A 158 2.74 -4.64 -13.98
N HIS A 159 3.41 -5.53 -13.24
CA HIS A 159 3.73 -5.32 -11.84
C HIS A 159 4.74 -4.18 -11.64
N HIS A 160 5.77 -4.14 -12.48
CA HIS A 160 6.76 -3.06 -12.50
C HIS A 160 6.10 -1.70 -12.77
N PHE A 161 5.19 -1.63 -13.75
CA PHE A 161 4.44 -0.41 -14.04
C PHE A 161 3.48 0.01 -12.93
N ALA A 162 2.99 -0.94 -12.14
CA ALA A 162 2.17 -0.63 -10.96
C ALA A 162 2.98 -0.06 -9.79
N GLY A 163 4.32 -0.01 -9.88
CA GLY A 163 5.20 0.47 -8.82
C GLY A 163 5.64 -0.62 -7.85
N GLY A 164 5.55 -1.89 -8.25
CA GLY A 164 5.98 -3.02 -7.44
C GLY A 164 7.44 -3.40 -7.62
N TYR A 165 8.00 -4.10 -6.63
CA TYR A 165 9.37 -4.61 -6.63
C TYR A 165 9.43 -6.00 -7.25
N VAL A 166 9.67 -6.05 -8.56
CA VAL A 166 9.61 -7.28 -9.37
C VAL A 166 10.59 -8.34 -8.88
N ILE A 167 11.81 -7.94 -8.50
CA ILE A 167 12.86 -8.84 -8.03
C ILE A 167 12.47 -9.46 -6.69
N ASP A 168 11.95 -8.67 -5.75
CA ASP A 168 11.56 -9.13 -4.42
C ASP A 168 10.39 -10.12 -4.50
N VAL A 169 9.44 -9.85 -5.40
CA VAL A 169 8.32 -10.77 -5.67
C VAL A 169 8.83 -12.12 -6.19
N VAL A 170 9.73 -12.11 -7.19
CA VAL A 170 10.27 -13.35 -7.74
C VAL A 170 11.11 -14.11 -6.71
N GLN A 171 11.95 -13.43 -5.93
CA GLN A 171 12.74 -14.05 -4.86
C GLN A 171 11.85 -14.66 -3.78
N SER A 172 10.78 -13.97 -3.42
CA SER A 172 9.80 -14.46 -2.45
C SER A 172 9.06 -15.69 -2.95
N MET A 173 8.72 -15.73 -4.24
CA MET A 173 8.12 -16.92 -4.87
C MET A 173 9.10 -18.10 -4.87
N ILE A 174 10.40 -17.86 -5.10
CA ILE A 174 11.43 -18.90 -5.02
C ILE A 174 11.53 -19.43 -3.58
N ALA A 175 11.57 -18.54 -2.59
CA ALA A 175 11.62 -18.92 -1.19
C ALA A 175 10.37 -19.73 -0.79
N ALA A 176 9.19 -19.28 -1.21
CA ALA A 176 7.93 -19.99 -0.98
C ALA A 176 7.91 -21.37 -1.64
N ASN A 177 8.37 -21.48 -2.89
CA ASN A 177 8.44 -22.76 -3.61
C ASN A 177 9.40 -23.75 -2.90
N ARG A 178 10.56 -23.28 -2.45
CA ARG A 178 11.50 -24.09 -1.66
C ARG A 178 10.90 -24.56 -0.33
N ALA A 179 10.09 -23.70 0.31
CA ALA A 179 9.40 -24.01 1.55
C ALA A 179 8.09 -24.80 1.33
N LYS A 180 7.74 -25.12 0.08
CA LYS A 180 6.48 -25.78 -0.32
C LYS A 180 5.23 -25.01 0.12
N ILE A 181 5.33 -23.69 0.15
CA ILE A 181 4.21 -22.80 0.46
C ILE A 181 3.53 -22.43 -0.87
N PRO A 182 2.22 -22.62 -1.02
CA PRO A 182 1.50 -22.26 -2.23
C PRO A 182 1.39 -20.73 -2.33
N LEU A 183 2.23 -20.11 -3.14
CA LEU A 183 2.25 -18.68 -3.40
C LEU A 183 2.12 -18.43 -4.91
N SER A 184 0.96 -17.97 -5.36
CA SER A 184 0.76 -17.56 -6.75
C SER A 184 1.33 -16.17 -7.00
N PHE A 185 1.68 -15.90 -8.27
CA PHE A 185 2.19 -14.56 -8.66
C PHE A 185 1.17 -13.45 -8.35
N ASP A 186 -0.13 -13.70 -8.53
CA ASP A 186 -1.16 -12.70 -8.26
C ASP A 186 -1.25 -12.33 -6.79
N VAL A 187 -1.14 -13.31 -5.88
CA VAL A 187 -1.10 -13.07 -4.43
C VAL A 187 0.19 -12.33 -4.05
N ALA A 188 1.33 -12.76 -4.59
CA ALA A 188 2.62 -12.14 -4.34
C ALA A 188 2.62 -10.66 -4.77
N ARG A 189 2.11 -10.38 -5.98
CA ARG A 189 1.93 -9.03 -6.52
C ARG A 189 1.02 -8.17 -5.64
N ALA A 190 -0.11 -8.73 -5.20
CA ALA A 190 -1.06 -7.99 -4.36
C ALA A 190 -0.46 -7.62 -3.00
N ILE A 191 0.31 -8.51 -2.38
CA ILE A 191 1.03 -8.26 -1.12
C ILE A 191 2.04 -7.13 -1.30
N ASP A 192 2.85 -7.19 -2.37
CA ASP A 192 3.86 -6.19 -2.66
C ASP A 192 3.24 -4.81 -2.93
N LEU A 193 2.19 -4.73 -3.77
CA LEU A 193 1.49 -3.47 -4.06
C LEU A 193 0.73 -2.91 -2.85
N ALA A 194 0.32 -3.76 -1.90
CA ALA A 194 -0.23 -3.32 -0.62
C ALA A 194 0.81 -2.71 0.33
N GLY A 195 2.07 -2.62 -0.08
CA GLY A 195 3.12 -2.01 0.72
C GLY A 195 3.77 -2.95 1.75
N ARG A 196 3.50 -4.24 1.70
CA ARG A 196 4.05 -5.21 2.64
C ARG A 196 5.29 -5.90 2.09
N ASP A 197 6.22 -6.20 2.98
CA ASP A 197 7.42 -6.97 2.66
C ASP A 197 7.06 -8.46 2.51
N ILE A 198 7.00 -8.89 1.25
CA ILE A 198 6.60 -10.26 0.92
C ILE A 198 7.69 -11.28 1.29
N LEU A 199 8.97 -10.93 1.15
CA LEU A 199 10.07 -11.83 1.49
C LEU A 199 10.04 -12.15 2.98
N ARG A 200 9.92 -11.13 3.80
CA ARG A 200 9.80 -11.27 5.25
C ARG A 200 8.53 -12.02 5.66
N ALA A 201 7.44 -11.86 4.92
CA ALA A 201 6.22 -12.61 5.17
C ALA A 201 6.38 -14.10 4.92
N VAL A 202 7.05 -14.49 3.83
CA VAL A 202 7.38 -15.89 3.54
C VAL A 202 8.32 -16.47 4.60
N GLU A 203 9.36 -15.74 5.00
CA GLU A 203 10.26 -16.14 6.08
C GLU A 203 9.49 -16.38 7.40
N THR A 204 8.61 -15.46 7.78
CA THR A 204 7.80 -15.58 9.02
C THR A 204 6.75 -16.70 8.92
N THR A 205 6.38 -17.13 7.74
CA THR A 205 5.52 -18.32 7.57
C THR A 205 6.26 -19.60 7.90
N VAL A 206 7.55 -19.67 7.58
CA VAL A 206 8.42 -20.84 7.88
C VAL A 206 8.96 -20.77 9.30
N THR A 207 9.46 -19.61 9.70
CA THR A 207 10.07 -19.37 11.00
C THR A 207 9.17 -18.42 11.81
N PRO A 208 8.42 -18.94 12.79
CA PRO A 208 7.53 -18.11 13.60
C PRO A 208 8.28 -16.97 14.28
N LYS A 209 7.64 -15.82 14.36
CA LYS A 209 8.14 -14.60 15.00
C LYS A 209 7.58 -14.51 16.42
N ILE A 210 8.39 -14.11 17.37
CA ILE A 210 7.95 -13.79 18.73
C ILE A 210 7.72 -12.29 18.85
N ILE A 211 6.59 -11.92 19.38
CA ILE A 211 6.18 -10.54 19.64
C ILE A 211 5.89 -10.38 21.11
N ASP A 212 6.51 -9.41 21.77
CA ASP A 212 6.24 -9.10 23.17
C ASP A 212 4.91 -8.34 23.29
N CYS A 213 4.13 -8.67 24.29
CA CYS A 213 2.88 -8.00 24.64
C CYS A 213 2.93 -7.54 26.10
N PRO A 214 3.01 -6.23 26.35
CA PRO A 214 3.05 -5.10 25.41
C PRO A 214 4.38 -5.00 24.65
N LEU A 215 4.37 -4.21 23.56
CA LEU A 215 5.53 -4.06 22.66
C LEU A 215 6.72 -3.43 23.37
N ASP A 216 6.47 -2.54 24.29
CA ASP A 216 7.50 -1.88 25.08
C ASP A 216 7.91 -2.78 26.24
N LYS A 217 9.21 -3.17 26.26
CA LYS A 217 9.78 -4.08 27.26
C LYS A 217 9.73 -3.53 28.68
N SER A 218 9.61 -2.23 28.85
CA SER A 218 9.49 -1.57 30.16
C SER A 218 8.07 -1.55 30.70
N SER A 219 7.08 -1.73 29.84
CA SER A 219 5.66 -1.70 30.21
C SER A 219 5.13 -3.11 30.49
N MET A 220 4.04 -3.18 31.26
CA MET A 220 3.31 -4.41 31.57
C MET A 220 1.82 -4.18 31.36
N LEU A 221 1.09 -5.23 31.02
CA LEU A 221 -0.35 -5.22 30.96
C LEU A 221 -0.92 -5.13 32.38
N ASP A 222 -1.80 -4.20 32.61
CA ASP A 222 -2.48 -3.99 33.87
C ASP A 222 -3.86 -4.66 33.83
N ALA A 223 -4.09 -5.62 34.69
CA ALA A 223 -5.33 -6.38 34.76
C ALA A 223 -5.77 -6.58 36.22
N VAL A 224 -7.09 -6.60 36.46
CA VAL A 224 -7.66 -6.77 37.79
C VAL A 224 -8.46 -8.07 37.81
N ALA A 225 -8.14 -8.96 38.74
CA ALA A 225 -8.92 -10.17 38.98
C ALA A 225 -10.25 -9.86 39.73
N LYS A 226 -11.17 -10.83 39.82
CA LYS A 226 -12.47 -10.61 40.49
C LYS A 226 -12.35 -10.28 41.96
N ASP A 227 -11.29 -10.72 42.60
CA ASP A 227 -10.99 -10.38 44.01
C ASP A 227 -10.51 -8.94 44.23
N GLY A 228 -10.44 -8.13 43.15
CA GLY A 228 -10.03 -6.74 43.17
C GLY A 228 -8.51 -6.52 43.18
N ILE A 229 -7.72 -7.58 43.11
CA ILE A 229 -6.26 -7.48 43.10
C ILE A 229 -5.76 -7.16 41.70
N ARG A 230 -4.86 -6.20 41.64
CA ARG A 230 -4.26 -5.70 40.41
C ARG A 230 -3.00 -6.50 40.09
N LEU A 231 -2.96 -7.07 38.88
CA LEU A 231 -1.87 -7.87 38.36
C LEU A 231 -1.19 -7.16 37.21
N LEU A 232 0.11 -7.18 37.19
CA LEU A 232 0.95 -6.74 36.09
C LEU A 232 1.45 -7.97 35.34
N VAL A 233 1.17 -8.04 34.03
CA VAL A 233 1.43 -9.22 33.22
C VAL A 233 2.21 -8.85 31.99
N ARG A 234 3.15 -9.71 31.61
CA ARG A 234 3.85 -9.68 30.33
C ARG A 234 3.68 -11.00 29.63
N ALA A 235 3.31 -10.95 28.37
CA ALA A 235 3.16 -12.14 27.55
C ALA A 235 4.07 -12.08 26.31
N ARG A 236 4.41 -13.23 25.78
CA ARG A 236 5.07 -13.43 24.48
C ARG A 236 4.11 -14.16 23.56
N VAL A 237 3.91 -13.60 22.39
CA VAL A 237 3.01 -14.16 21.38
C VAL A 237 3.85 -14.68 20.24
N THR A 238 3.82 -15.98 20.00
CA THR A 238 4.45 -16.57 18.84
C THR A 238 3.45 -16.58 17.69
N VAL A 239 3.80 -15.90 16.61
CA VAL A 239 2.95 -15.75 15.43
C VAL A 239 3.62 -16.26 14.17
N ARG A 240 2.82 -16.73 13.24
CA ARG A 240 3.21 -17.13 11.90
C ARG A 240 2.41 -16.32 10.90
N SER A 241 3.05 -15.87 9.80
CA SER A 241 2.35 -15.13 8.74
C SER A 241 1.35 -16.03 8.01
N ASN A 242 0.13 -15.53 7.82
CA ASN A 242 -0.87 -16.15 6.95
C ASN A 242 -0.88 -15.41 5.62
N ILE A 243 -0.22 -15.98 4.61
CA ILE A 243 -0.02 -15.35 3.30
C ILE A 243 -1.34 -14.99 2.63
N ASN A 244 -2.38 -15.84 2.79
CA ASN A 244 -3.68 -15.60 2.16
C ASN A 244 -4.42 -14.39 2.76
N GLN A 245 -4.15 -14.07 4.01
CA GLN A 245 -4.77 -12.94 4.71
C GLN A 245 -3.88 -11.71 4.76
N LEU A 246 -2.63 -11.81 4.30
CA LEU A 246 -1.64 -10.75 4.44
C LEU A 246 -2.06 -9.42 3.76
N VAL A 247 -2.75 -9.48 2.64
CA VAL A 247 -3.21 -8.27 1.91
C VAL A 247 -4.28 -7.50 2.68
N ARG A 248 -5.18 -8.21 3.36
CA ARG A 248 -6.36 -7.63 4.02
C ARG A 248 -6.26 -7.62 5.54
N GLY A 249 -5.35 -8.39 6.10
CA GLY A 249 -5.22 -8.62 7.53
C GLY A 249 -4.61 -7.41 8.26
N ALA A 250 -5.00 -7.27 9.51
CA ALA A 250 -4.47 -6.26 10.41
C ALA A 250 -2.99 -6.50 10.75
N THR A 251 -2.31 -5.44 11.18
CA THR A 251 -0.86 -5.43 11.50
C THR A 251 -0.54 -6.07 12.86
N ASP A 252 0.77 -6.19 13.16
CA ASP A 252 1.31 -6.66 14.43
C ASP A 252 0.67 -5.93 15.62
N GLU A 253 0.50 -4.61 15.53
CA GLU A 253 -0.09 -3.79 16.58
C GLU A 253 -1.52 -4.21 16.95
N THR A 254 -2.31 -4.59 15.95
CA THR A 254 -3.69 -5.06 16.18
C THR A 254 -3.72 -6.40 16.91
N ILE A 255 -2.76 -7.30 16.61
CA ILE A 255 -2.65 -8.57 17.32
C ILE A 255 -2.28 -8.33 18.77
N ILE A 256 -1.27 -7.49 19.00
CA ILE A 256 -0.82 -7.14 20.36
C ILE A 256 -1.99 -6.55 21.17
N ALA A 257 -2.74 -5.63 20.57
CA ALA A 257 -3.90 -5.02 21.24
C ALA A 257 -4.99 -6.06 21.55
N ARG A 258 -5.33 -6.96 20.60
CA ARG A 258 -6.33 -8.01 20.81
C ARG A 258 -5.89 -9.03 21.86
N VAL A 259 -4.64 -9.47 21.78
CA VAL A 259 -4.08 -10.41 22.75
C VAL A 259 -4.02 -9.76 24.13
N GLY A 260 -3.55 -8.52 24.22
CA GLY A 260 -3.54 -7.76 25.46
C GLY A 260 -4.94 -7.65 26.08
N GLN A 261 -5.94 -7.28 25.29
CA GLN A 261 -7.34 -7.25 25.70
C GLN A 261 -7.84 -8.64 26.13
N GLY A 262 -7.49 -9.69 25.38
CA GLY A 262 -7.83 -11.06 25.72
C GLY A 262 -7.25 -11.50 27.05
N ILE A 263 -5.97 -11.16 27.31
CA ILE A 263 -5.30 -11.46 28.59
C ILE A 263 -5.97 -10.73 29.73
N VAL A 264 -6.23 -9.42 29.58
CA VAL A 264 -6.93 -8.62 30.61
C VAL A 264 -8.32 -9.18 30.89
N SER A 265 -9.08 -9.55 29.85
CA SER A 265 -10.39 -10.17 29.99
C SER A 265 -10.31 -11.56 30.67
N ALA A 266 -9.32 -12.36 30.32
CA ALA A 266 -9.11 -13.68 30.90
C ALA A 266 -8.79 -13.59 32.40
N ILE A 267 -7.91 -12.65 32.79
CA ILE A 267 -7.55 -12.35 34.20
C ILE A 267 -8.77 -11.81 34.94
N GLY A 268 -9.51 -10.84 34.37
CA GLY A 268 -10.73 -10.29 34.96
C GLY A 268 -11.85 -11.30 35.19
N SER A 269 -11.78 -12.46 34.52
CA SER A 269 -12.70 -13.57 34.74
C SER A 269 -12.20 -14.62 35.75
N ALA A 270 -10.95 -14.54 36.21
CA ALA A 270 -10.39 -15.40 37.24
C ALA A 270 -10.98 -15.06 38.63
N GLU A 271 -11.30 -16.08 39.43
CA GLU A 271 -11.91 -15.88 40.75
C GLU A 271 -10.92 -15.21 41.71
N THR A 272 -9.66 -15.64 41.70
CA THR A 272 -8.62 -15.15 42.58
C THR A 272 -7.32 -14.85 41.82
N TYR A 273 -6.55 -13.89 42.31
CA TYR A 273 -5.21 -13.62 41.78
C TYR A 273 -4.26 -14.82 41.92
N LYS A 274 -4.47 -15.67 42.96
CA LYS A 274 -3.67 -16.87 43.18
C LYS A 274 -3.82 -17.89 42.05
N ASP A 275 -5.03 -18.07 41.53
CA ASP A 275 -5.29 -18.96 40.40
C ASP A 275 -4.50 -18.55 39.17
N VAL A 276 -4.30 -17.22 38.99
CA VAL A 276 -3.54 -16.66 37.87
C VAL A 276 -2.05 -16.87 38.06
N LEU A 277 -1.54 -16.72 39.30
CA LEU A 277 -0.12 -16.92 39.61
C LEU A 277 0.28 -18.41 39.58
N GLU A 278 -0.59 -19.29 40.06
CA GLU A 278 -0.34 -20.73 40.08
C GLU A 278 -0.44 -21.39 38.70
N ASN A 279 -1.37 -20.92 37.87
CA ASN A 279 -1.64 -21.53 36.57
C ASN A 279 -1.80 -20.48 35.44
N PRO A 280 -0.73 -19.77 35.05
CA PRO A 280 -0.78 -18.78 33.96
C PRO A 280 -1.18 -19.40 32.61
N ASP A 281 -0.89 -20.69 32.41
CA ASP A 281 -1.25 -21.42 31.20
C ASP A 281 -2.77 -21.49 30.95
N ARG A 282 -3.60 -21.38 31.98
CA ARG A 282 -5.07 -21.32 31.79
C ARG A 282 -5.48 -20.05 31.06
N ILE A 283 -4.79 -18.95 31.33
CA ILE A 283 -5.02 -17.67 30.65
C ILE A 283 -4.60 -17.81 29.20
N SER A 284 -3.39 -18.30 28.93
CA SER A 284 -2.87 -18.54 27.59
C SER A 284 -3.85 -19.37 26.74
N ARG A 285 -4.33 -20.48 27.27
CA ARG A 285 -5.31 -21.35 26.58
C ARG A 285 -6.63 -20.65 26.32
N LYS A 286 -7.16 -19.93 27.31
CA LYS A 286 -8.43 -19.20 27.17
C LYS A 286 -8.34 -18.10 26.10
N VAL A 287 -7.23 -17.37 26.07
CA VAL A 287 -6.98 -16.33 25.08
C VAL A 287 -6.83 -16.94 23.69
N LEU A 288 -6.09 -18.05 23.56
CA LEU A 288 -5.91 -18.76 22.29
C LEU A 288 -7.25 -19.29 21.74
N GLN A 289 -8.10 -19.84 22.61
CA GLN A 289 -9.43 -20.35 22.23
C GLN A 289 -10.40 -19.24 21.78
N SER A 290 -10.12 -17.98 22.10
CA SER A 290 -10.97 -16.85 21.72
C SER A 290 -10.83 -16.45 20.23
N GLY A 291 -9.94 -17.10 19.46
CA GLY A 291 -9.80 -16.87 18.01
C GLY A 291 -9.43 -15.44 17.64
N LEU A 292 -8.49 -14.84 18.39
CA LEU A 292 -8.10 -13.43 18.26
C LEU A 292 -7.32 -13.13 16.96
N ASP A 293 -6.87 -14.17 16.27
CA ASP A 293 -6.17 -14.12 14.98
C ASP A 293 -7.12 -13.95 13.78
N ALA A 294 -8.44 -14.04 14.00
CA ALA A 294 -9.42 -13.86 12.94
C ALA A 294 -9.24 -12.50 12.25
N GLN A 295 -9.15 -12.51 10.90
CA GLN A 295 -8.96 -11.32 10.07
C GLN A 295 -7.63 -10.56 10.30
N THR A 296 -6.60 -11.25 10.83
CA THR A 296 -5.26 -10.69 10.94
C THR A 296 -4.33 -11.27 9.87
N ALA A 297 -3.20 -10.59 9.64
CA ALA A 297 -2.16 -11.07 8.72
C ALA A 297 -1.36 -12.26 9.30
N TYR A 298 -1.64 -12.64 10.54
CA TYR A 298 -0.90 -13.64 11.28
C TYR A 298 -1.83 -14.67 11.92
N GLU A 299 -1.31 -15.86 12.09
CA GLU A 299 -1.89 -16.94 12.88
C GLU A 299 -1.12 -17.03 14.22
N ILE A 300 -1.83 -17.08 15.33
CA ILE A 300 -1.22 -17.20 16.65
C ILE A 300 -0.89 -18.69 16.89
N VAL A 301 0.39 -18.98 17.05
CA VAL A 301 0.89 -20.33 17.32
C VAL A 301 0.83 -20.65 18.81
N SER A 302 1.36 -19.73 19.65
CA SER A 302 1.30 -19.84 21.10
C SER A 302 1.22 -18.46 21.75
N ILE A 303 0.71 -18.46 22.98
CA ILE A 303 0.73 -17.29 23.87
C ILE A 303 1.33 -17.78 25.17
N ASP A 304 2.48 -17.25 25.53
CA ASP A 304 3.21 -17.64 26.71
C ASP A 304 3.25 -16.47 27.69
N ILE A 305 2.78 -16.66 28.91
CA ILE A 305 2.88 -15.65 29.97
C ILE A 305 4.30 -15.67 30.51
N ALA A 306 5.04 -14.60 30.25
CA ALA A 306 6.46 -14.52 30.60
C ALA A 306 6.70 -14.05 32.03
N ASP A 307 5.82 -13.19 32.54
CA ASP A 307 5.94 -12.63 33.87
C ASP A 307 4.56 -12.22 34.40
N VAL A 308 4.30 -12.50 35.68
CA VAL A 308 3.11 -12.07 36.39
C VAL A 308 3.52 -11.59 37.77
N SER A 309 3.19 -10.37 38.09
CA SER A 309 3.45 -9.76 39.41
C SER A 309 2.24 -9.03 39.94
N VAL A 310 2.13 -8.91 41.25
CA VAL A 310 1.07 -8.15 41.89
C VAL A 310 1.49 -6.67 41.96
N ALA A 311 0.63 -5.78 41.48
CA ALA A 311 0.92 -4.35 41.53
C ALA A 311 1.02 -3.85 42.98
N GLY A 312 2.11 -3.11 43.27
CA GLY A 312 2.32 -2.53 44.56
C GLY A 312 3.04 -3.39 45.61
N VAL A 313 3.40 -4.64 45.23
CA VAL A 313 4.21 -5.52 46.09
C VAL A 313 5.63 -5.59 45.53
N SER A 314 6.55 -4.84 46.11
CA SER A 314 7.97 -5.04 45.86
C SER A 314 8.40 -6.35 46.51
N THR A 315 9.15 -7.17 45.79
CA THR A 315 9.68 -8.47 46.26
C THR A 315 10.57 -8.33 47.53
N LYS A 316 10.86 -7.11 47.98
CA LYS A 316 11.63 -6.82 49.19
C LYS A 316 10.79 -6.54 50.42
N ASP A 317 9.46 -6.28 50.27
CA ASP A 317 8.57 -5.87 51.40
C ASP A 317 7.60 -6.97 51.83
N LEU A 318 8.01 -8.24 51.72
CA LEU A 318 7.28 -9.39 52.24
C LEU A 318 7.36 -9.45 53.81
N GLU A 319 7.09 -8.37 54.48
CA GLU A 319 6.71 -8.43 55.88
C GLU A 319 5.18 -8.61 55.99
N VAL A 320 4.84 -9.82 56.38
CA VAL A 320 3.51 -10.44 56.33
C VAL A 320 2.38 -9.69 57.07
N ALA A 321 2.71 -8.68 57.87
CA ALA A 321 1.73 -7.96 58.72
C ALA A 321 0.96 -6.80 58.03
N ASN A 322 1.47 -6.25 56.91
CA ASN A 322 0.82 -5.09 56.24
C ASN A 322 0.11 -5.43 54.94
N VAL A 323 0.19 -6.67 54.49
CA VAL A 323 -0.39 -7.10 53.19
C VAL A 323 -1.91 -7.07 53.23
N GLY A 324 -2.53 -7.44 54.37
CA GLY A 324 -3.98 -7.44 54.54
C GLY A 324 -4.61 -6.06 54.39
N ALA A 325 -4.02 -5.06 55.09
CA ALA A 325 -4.53 -3.69 55.04
C ALA A 325 -4.29 -3.00 53.69
N LYS A 326 -3.15 -3.28 53.00
CA LYS A 326 -2.93 -2.83 51.63
C LYS A 326 -3.88 -3.47 50.63
N LEU A 327 -4.17 -4.77 50.77
CA LEU A 327 -5.12 -5.50 49.96
C LEU A 327 -6.55 -4.97 50.08
N GLU A 328 -6.97 -4.56 51.30
CA GLU A 328 -8.29 -3.94 51.48
C GLU A 328 -8.38 -2.51 50.90
N THR A 329 -7.32 -1.73 50.98
CA THR A 329 -7.27 -0.41 50.32
C THR A 329 -7.24 -0.52 48.83
N GLU A 330 -6.47 -1.45 48.27
CA GLU A 330 -6.44 -1.71 46.82
C GLU A 330 -7.76 -2.27 46.27
N ARG A 331 -8.46 -3.13 47.04
CA ARG A 331 -9.84 -3.55 46.73
C ARG A 331 -10.80 -2.37 46.68
N ALA A 332 -10.77 -1.51 47.65
CA ALA A 332 -11.65 -0.34 47.69
C ALA A 332 -11.34 0.63 46.53
N GLU A 333 -10.06 0.81 46.18
CA GLU A 333 -9.66 1.61 45.02
C GLU A 333 -10.04 0.95 43.68
N ALA A 334 -9.90 -0.37 43.55
CA ALA A 334 -10.30 -1.11 42.36
C ALA A 334 -11.83 -1.04 42.14
N ASP A 335 -12.61 -1.20 43.22
CA ASP A 335 -14.08 -1.02 43.19
C ASP A 335 -14.48 0.38 42.74
N LYS A 336 -13.79 1.39 43.27
CA LYS A 336 -14.03 2.79 42.89
C LYS A 336 -13.70 3.01 41.40
N ARG A 337 -12.57 2.49 40.92
CA ARG A 337 -12.17 2.60 39.51
C ARG A 337 -13.11 1.86 38.61
N MET A 338 -13.56 0.64 39.00
CA MET A 338 -14.56 -0.12 38.23
C MET A 338 -15.86 0.66 38.06
N ARG A 339 -16.39 1.25 39.18
CA ARG A 339 -17.61 2.05 39.11
C ARG A 339 -17.42 3.33 38.28
N GLN A 340 -16.22 3.96 38.35
CA GLN A 340 -15.91 5.10 37.54
C GLN A 340 -15.82 4.74 36.04
N ALA A 341 -15.11 3.66 35.72
CA ALA A 341 -15.00 3.16 34.33
C ALA A 341 -16.36 2.75 33.73
N GLU A 342 -17.23 2.10 34.55
CA GLU A 342 -18.59 1.76 34.13
C GLU A 342 -19.44 3.02 33.88
N ALA A 343 -19.33 4.04 34.75
CA ALA A 343 -20.03 5.30 34.55
C ALA A 343 -19.53 6.06 33.32
N GLU A 344 -18.21 6.07 33.08
CA GLU A 344 -17.61 6.65 31.88
C GLU A 344 -18.00 5.89 30.62
N GLY A 345 -18.02 4.56 30.69
CA GLY A 345 -18.49 3.70 29.60
C GLY A 345 -19.93 3.99 29.22
N ARG A 346 -20.82 4.12 30.23
CA ARG A 346 -22.24 4.49 30.00
C ARG A 346 -22.37 5.89 29.38
N ARG A 347 -21.54 6.86 29.84
CA ARG A 347 -21.51 8.22 29.25
C ARG A 347 -21.02 8.19 27.80
N ALA A 348 -19.92 7.47 27.51
CA ALA A 348 -19.38 7.33 26.18
C ALA A 348 -20.39 6.68 25.21
N MET A 349 -21.11 5.62 25.67
CA MET A 349 -22.16 5.00 24.88
C MET A 349 -23.35 5.94 24.63
N ALA A 350 -23.72 6.79 25.60
CA ALA A 350 -24.77 7.78 25.41
C ALA A 350 -24.37 8.84 24.36
N VAL A 351 -23.14 9.35 24.44
CA VAL A 351 -22.60 10.32 23.48
C VAL A 351 -22.49 9.69 22.08
N ALA A 352 -22.01 8.45 21.98
CA ALA A 352 -21.94 7.74 20.71
C ALA A 352 -23.31 7.59 20.05
N ARG A 353 -24.35 7.21 20.83
CA ARG A 353 -25.73 7.13 20.33
C ARG A 353 -26.28 8.48 19.90
N GLU A 354 -25.95 9.55 20.63
CA GLU A 354 -26.35 10.90 20.24
C GLU A 354 -25.72 11.32 18.92
N GLN A 355 -24.43 11.03 18.73
CA GLN A 355 -23.72 11.30 17.46
C GLN A 355 -24.28 10.45 16.31
N GLU A 356 -24.57 9.18 16.57
CA GLU A 356 -25.17 8.28 15.60
C GLU A 356 -26.56 8.76 15.16
N MET A 357 -27.39 9.16 16.12
CA MET A 357 -28.71 9.75 15.81
C MET A 357 -28.59 11.06 15.06
N THR A 358 -27.59 11.89 15.42
CA THR A 358 -27.34 13.15 14.72
C THR A 358 -26.90 12.90 13.27
N ALA A 359 -26.02 11.91 13.04
CA ALA A 359 -25.57 11.51 11.72
C ALA A 359 -26.75 10.97 10.88
N LEU A 360 -27.61 10.14 11.48
CA LEU A 360 -28.80 9.59 10.82
C LEU A 360 -29.80 10.70 10.42
N VAL A 361 -29.95 11.70 11.28
CA VAL A 361 -30.78 12.90 10.97
C VAL A 361 -30.18 13.66 9.77
N GLN A 362 -28.86 13.84 9.74
CA GLN A 362 -28.20 14.50 8.60
C GLN A 362 -28.30 13.69 7.31
N GLU A 363 -28.12 12.38 7.40
CA GLU A 363 -28.28 11.48 6.26
C GLU A 363 -29.72 11.52 5.69
N ASN A 364 -30.70 11.47 6.57
CA ASN A 364 -32.11 11.57 6.15
C ASN A 364 -32.42 12.96 5.55
N ARG A 365 -31.83 14.01 6.11
CA ARG A 365 -31.94 15.36 5.57
C ARG A 365 -31.32 15.47 4.18
N ALA A 366 -30.15 14.87 3.98
CA ALA A 366 -29.51 14.79 2.66
C ALA A 366 -30.36 14.04 1.63
N LYS A 367 -31.01 12.91 2.04
CA LYS A 367 -31.93 12.16 1.18
C LYS A 367 -33.15 12.98 0.79
N VAL A 368 -33.71 13.76 1.73
CA VAL A 368 -34.86 14.66 1.45
C VAL A 368 -34.43 15.75 0.44
N VAL A 369 -33.27 16.39 0.65
CA VAL A 369 -32.77 17.42 -0.26
C VAL A 369 -32.49 16.85 -1.65
N LEU A 370 -31.96 15.64 -1.76
CA LEU A 370 -31.76 14.95 -3.03
C LEU A 370 -33.10 14.69 -3.74
N ALA A 371 -34.10 14.18 -3.01
CA ALA A 371 -35.43 13.95 -3.57
C ALA A 371 -36.13 15.27 -4.00
N GLU A 372 -35.96 16.33 -3.20
CA GLU A 372 -36.46 17.68 -3.58
C GLU A 372 -35.75 18.23 -4.81
N ALA A 373 -34.45 17.92 -5.02
CA ALA A 373 -33.73 18.38 -6.21
C ALA A 373 -34.12 17.61 -7.48
N GLU A 374 -34.64 16.39 -7.38
CA GLU A 374 -35.13 15.62 -8.52
C GLU A 374 -36.46 16.21 -9.09
N VAL A 375 -37.26 16.84 -8.25
CA VAL A 375 -38.56 17.40 -8.67
C VAL A 375 -38.40 18.49 -9.77
N PRO A 376 -37.52 19.49 -9.61
CA PRO A 376 -37.30 20.49 -10.70
C PRO A 376 -36.75 19.86 -11.98
N LEU A 377 -35.92 18.82 -11.87
CA LEU A 377 -35.38 18.12 -13.04
C LEU A 377 -36.49 17.37 -13.79
N ALA A 378 -37.34 16.64 -13.09
CA ALA A 378 -38.49 15.96 -13.66
C ALA A 378 -39.47 16.94 -14.32
N MET A 379 -39.67 18.10 -13.70
CA MET A 379 -40.48 19.19 -14.27
C MET A 379 -39.87 19.72 -15.55
N ALA A 380 -38.57 19.99 -15.58
CA ALA A 380 -37.84 20.45 -16.76
C ALA A 380 -37.93 19.44 -17.92
N GLU A 381 -37.88 18.16 -17.59
CA GLU A 381 -38.03 17.06 -18.56
C GLU A 381 -39.46 16.98 -19.12
N ALA A 382 -40.44 17.10 -18.23
CA ALA A 382 -41.86 17.16 -18.64
C ALA A 382 -42.17 18.35 -19.55
N PHE A 383 -41.56 19.50 -19.30
CA PHE A 383 -41.62 20.64 -20.20
C PHE A 383 -40.99 20.36 -21.56
N LYS A 384 -39.80 19.78 -21.61
CA LYS A 384 -39.11 19.43 -22.86
C LYS A 384 -39.88 18.42 -23.69
N LYS A 385 -40.54 17.45 -23.03
CA LYS A 385 -41.37 16.43 -23.68
C LYS A 385 -42.77 16.91 -24.08
N GLY A 386 -43.12 18.17 -23.77
CA GLY A 386 -44.43 18.74 -24.09
C GLY A 386 -45.58 18.21 -23.23
N ASN A 387 -45.32 17.48 -22.19
CA ASN A 387 -46.32 16.87 -21.29
C ASN A 387 -46.81 17.85 -20.20
N LEU A 388 -46.14 18.99 -20.05
CA LEU A 388 -46.51 20.03 -19.09
C LEU A 388 -46.61 21.38 -19.81
N GLY A 389 -47.81 22.00 -19.78
CA GLY A 389 -48.05 23.33 -20.34
C GLY A 389 -47.66 24.45 -19.37
N ILE A 390 -47.39 25.65 -19.91
CA ILE A 390 -47.04 26.83 -19.09
C ILE A 390 -48.14 27.14 -18.06
N MET A 391 -49.40 26.95 -18.42
CA MET A 391 -50.52 27.21 -17.51
C MET A 391 -50.62 26.15 -16.39
N ASP A 392 -50.23 24.89 -16.68
CA ASP A 392 -50.22 23.83 -15.68
C ASP A 392 -49.08 24.04 -14.66
N TYR A 393 -47.93 24.58 -15.11
CA TYR A 393 -46.85 24.99 -14.21
C TYR A 393 -47.32 26.10 -13.24
N TYR A 394 -48.01 27.13 -13.71
CA TYR A 394 -48.53 28.18 -12.83
C TYR A 394 -49.59 27.69 -11.88
N ARG A 395 -50.45 26.75 -12.31
CA ARG A 395 -51.44 26.11 -11.42
C ARG A 395 -50.75 25.28 -10.32
N MET A 396 -49.76 24.51 -10.67
CA MET A 396 -48.98 23.72 -9.71
C MET A 396 -48.22 24.62 -8.75
N LYS A 397 -47.61 25.71 -9.22
CA LYS A 397 -46.92 26.69 -8.38
C LYS A 397 -47.87 27.35 -7.38
N ASN A 398 -49.08 27.64 -7.77
CA ASN A 398 -50.12 28.18 -6.88
C ASN A 398 -50.53 27.15 -5.81
N ILE A 399 -50.70 25.89 -6.19
CA ILE A 399 -51.04 24.80 -5.25
C ILE A 399 -49.91 24.61 -4.27
N MET A 400 -48.65 24.63 -4.72
CA MET A 400 -47.48 24.50 -3.83
C MET A 400 -47.37 25.69 -2.86
N ALA A 401 -47.67 26.90 -3.32
CA ALA A 401 -47.68 28.10 -2.48
C ALA A 401 -48.80 28.04 -1.42
N ASP A 402 -50.00 27.58 -1.78
CA ASP A 402 -51.09 27.37 -0.84
C ASP A 402 -50.81 26.28 0.19
N THR A 403 -50.15 25.17 -0.24
CA THR A 403 -49.75 24.09 0.62
C THR A 403 -48.65 24.56 1.60
N SER A 404 -47.65 25.33 1.12
CA SER A 404 -46.58 25.85 1.97
C SER A 404 -47.09 26.89 2.98
N MET A 405 -48.07 27.66 2.59
CA MET A 405 -48.76 28.61 3.48
C MET A 405 -49.55 27.86 4.58
N ARG A 406 -50.24 26.80 4.25
CA ARG A 406 -50.96 25.95 5.22
C ARG A 406 -50.00 25.26 6.16
N ASP A 407 -48.89 24.74 5.66
CA ASP A 407 -47.83 24.12 6.48
C ASP A 407 -47.20 25.14 7.45
N SER A 408 -46.99 26.38 7.01
CA SER A 408 -46.44 27.44 7.86
C SER A 408 -47.40 27.84 8.99
N ILE A 409 -48.72 27.76 8.72
CA ILE A 409 -49.74 28.02 9.74
C ILE A 409 -49.90 26.83 10.70
N ALA A 410 -49.74 25.60 10.20
CA ALA A 410 -49.88 24.37 11.01
C ALA A 410 -48.66 24.11 11.92
N LYS A 411 -47.48 24.65 11.60
CA LYS A 411 -46.28 24.50 12.46
C LYS A 411 -46.31 25.55 13.56
N PRO A 412 -46.46 25.16 14.83
CA PRO A 412 -46.38 26.09 15.94
C PRO A 412 -44.99 26.76 15.93
N LYS A 413 -44.94 28.09 16.02
CA LYS A 413 -43.70 28.85 16.20
C LYS A 413 -42.97 28.28 17.44
N LYS A 414 -41.83 27.56 17.26
CA LYS A 414 -40.91 27.30 18.33
C LYS A 414 -40.47 28.67 18.90
N LYS A 415 -40.91 29.00 20.12
CA LYS A 415 -40.29 30.07 20.89
C LYS A 415 -38.85 29.64 21.18
N GLU A 416 -37.89 30.47 20.77
CA GLU A 416 -36.50 30.40 21.19
C GLU A 416 -36.36 30.47 22.73
#